data_c1ec5da412805aa2d5c9af949674f061
#
_entry.id   c1ec5da412805aa2d5c9af949674f061
#
_cell.length_a   1.000
_cell.length_b   1.000
_cell.length_c   1.000
_cell.angle_alpha   90.00
_cell.angle_beta   90.00
_cell.angle_gamma   90.00
#
_symmetry.space_group_name_H-M   'P 1'
#
loop_
_entity.id
_entity.type
_entity.pdbx_description
1 polymer ?
#
loop_
_entity_poly.entity_id
_entity_poly.type
_entity_poly.pdbx_seq_one_letter_code
_entity_poly.pdbx_strand_id
1 'polypeptide(L)'
;MTIMTMKNFIGIVAVVLTLSACGGSREESVKLQGAGASFPAPLYLKWFKSYSGAHPNVQVDYQSVGSGSGVKSFMDRTVDFAASDAAMKPEEMAKVDGGVQLLPMTAGKIVLAHSLKEVPNLKLSREAYVGIFSGKITKWNDPAIAKENPDAKLPDAPINVIVRADSSGTTFVFTKHLSAISKEFAKDVGVNTMPNWPVGTKSKGNEGITASLLTTPGSIGYIEYGYAKSQNLPMAALQNRAGNFVAPTIEAAQAALATAEIPPDLIAWVPDPEGKDAYPIVTFTWMIFHKKYDNKAKAKALRALIDYGLTDGQKESEALGYVPLPPPVVSKVKAAAETIS
;
A
#
# COMPACT_ATOMS: atom_id res chain seq x y z
N MET A 1 -52.73 85.94 28.43
CA MET A 1 -52.60 84.93 27.38
C MET A 1 -51.23 84.36 27.43
N THR A 2 -51.05 83.29 28.22
CA THR A 2 -49.77 82.85 28.67
C THR A 2 -49.48 81.50 27.94
N ILE A 3 -48.42 81.42 27.17
CA ILE A 3 -48.01 80.23 26.45
C ILE A 3 -46.99 79.48 27.31
N MET A 4 -47.36 78.29 27.69
CA MET A 4 -46.58 77.35 28.50
C MET A 4 -45.72 76.47 27.58
N THR A 5 -44.40 76.57 27.69
CA THR A 5 -43.45 75.75 26.95
C THR A 5 -43.09 74.50 27.75
N MET A 6 -43.45 73.34 27.17
CA MET A 6 -43.05 72.02 27.70
C MET A 6 -41.67 71.64 27.17
N LYS A 7 -40.68 71.39 28.06
CA LYS A 7 -39.38 70.86 27.77
C LYS A 7 -39.41 69.34 27.80
N ASN A 8 -39.24 68.71 26.68
CA ASN A 8 -39.05 67.25 26.58
C ASN A 8 -37.62 66.87 27.02
N PHE A 9 -37.53 66.04 28.06
CA PHE A 9 -36.32 65.33 28.45
C PHE A 9 -36.28 64.00 27.71
N ILE A 10 -35.34 63.89 26.77
CA ILE A 10 -35.03 62.62 26.09
C ILE A 10 -33.89 61.95 26.90
N GLY A 11 -34.24 60.91 27.65
CA GLY A 11 -33.24 60.04 28.31
C GLY A 11 -32.64 59.07 27.29
N ILE A 12 -31.34 59.21 27.03
CA ILE A 12 -30.56 58.25 26.23
C ILE A 12 -30.19 57.09 27.15
N VAL A 13 -30.86 55.92 26.92
CA VAL A 13 -30.43 54.65 27.54
C VAL A 13 -29.32 54.06 26.65
N ALA A 14 -28.07 54.15 27.10
CA ALA A 14 -26.95 53.47 26.48
C ALA A 14 -27.01 51.96 26.81
N VAL A 15 -27.45 51.15 25.85
CA VAL A 15 -27.35 49.67 25.93
C VAL A 15 -25.91 49.29 25.61
N VAL A 16 -25.13 48.95 26.60
CA VAL A 16 -23.80 48.37 26.47
C VAL A 16 -24.00 46.89 26.08
N LEU A 17 -23.91 46.59 24.79
CA LEU A 17 -23.80 45.23 24.28
C LEU A 17 -22.39 44.71 24.59
N THR A 18 -22.25 43.94 25.68
CA THR A 18 -21.05 43.12 25.93
C THR A 18 -21.04 42.00 24.92
N LEU A 19 -20.28 42.16 23.83
CA LEU A 19 -19.87 41.06 22.93
C LEU A 19 -18.94 40.15 23.74
N SER A 20 -19.53 39.07 24.33
CA SER A 20 -18.74 37.93 24.80
C SER A 20 -18.11 37.27 23.55
N ALA A 21 -16.88 37.65 23.24
CA ALA A 21 -16.05 36.93 22.30
C ALA A 21 -15.81 35.52 22.89
N CYS A 22 -16.61 34.54 22.49
CA CYS A 22 -16.24 33.17 22.62
C CYS A 22 -14.99 32.95 21.75
N GLY A 23 -13.83 33.18 22.36
CA GLY A 23 -12.52 32.82 21.83
C GLY A 23 -12.37 31.29 21.84
N GLY A 24 -13.15 30.58 21.05
CA GLY A 24 -12.80 29.22 20.65
C GLY A 24 -11.49 29.35 19.85
N SER A 25 -10.40 28.83 20.40
CA SER A 25 -9.15 28.67 19.65
C SER A 25 -9.50 27.85 18.40
N ARG A 26 -9.57 28.53 17.25
CA ARG A 26 -9.73 27.85 15.96
C ARG A 26 -8.49 26.97 15.83
N GLU A 27 -8.64 25.66 15.97
CA GLU A 27 -7.53 24.74 15.68
C GLU A 27 -7.01 25.03 14.28
N GLU A 28 -5.70 25.20 14.17
CA GLU A 28 -5.04 25.49 12.91
C GLU A 28 -5.34 24.40 11.89
N SER A 29 -5.82 24.78 10.71
CA SER A 29 -6.09 23.83 9.63
C SER A 29 -4.77 23.29 9.09
N VAL A 30 -4.59 21.98 9.13
CA VAL A 30 -3.39 21.29 8.67
C VAL A 30 -3.69 20.50 7.41
N LYS A 31 -2.89 20.72 6.36
CA LYS A 31 -2.92 19.90 5.16
C LYS A 31 -1.68 19.01 5.14
N LEU A 32 -1.91 17.69 4.99
CA LEU A 32 -0.88 16.68 4.84
C LEU A 32 -0.93 16.13 3.42
N GLN A 33 0.20 16.13 2.75
CA GLN A 33 0.35 15.60 1.41
C GLN A 33 1.23 14.36 1.41
N GLY A 34 0.74 13.27 0.84
CA GLY A 34 1.48 12.04 0.69
C GLY A 34 1.50 11.56 -0.76
N ALA A 35 2.51 10.78 -1.12
CA ALA A 35 2.58 10.13 -2.42
C ALA A 35 3.35 8.80 -2.34
N GLY A 36 3.08 7.87 -3.25
CA GLY A 36 3.88 6.65 -3.31
C GLY A 36 3.16 5.42 -3.83
N ALA A 37 3.40 4.31 -3.15
CA ALA A 37 2.97 2.98 -3.56
C ALA A 37 1.47 2.90 -3.85
N SER A 38 1.12 2.24 -4.95
CA SER A 38 -0.28 1.89 -5.26
C SER A 38 -0.77 0.68 -4.45
N PHE A 39 0.15 -0.15 -3.94
CA PHE A 39 -0.19 -1.34 -3.15
C PHE A 39 -1.10 -1.00 -1.95
N PRO A 40 -0.77 -0.07 -1.04
CA PRO A 40 -1.62 0.25 0.11
C PRO A 40 -2.69 1.31 -0.22
N ALA A 41 -2.73 1.86 -1.43
CA ALA A 41 -3.55 3.04 -1.74
C ALA A 41 -5.04 2.89 -1.41
N PRO A 42 -5.73 1.77 -1.69
CA PRO A 42 -7.13 1.60 -1.32
C PRO A 42 -7.37 1.73 0.19
N LEU A 43 -6.49 1.13 1.01
CA LEU A 43 -6.60 1.21 2.48
C LEU A 43 -6.24 2.60 3.00
N TYR A 44 -5.15 3.20 2.51
CA TYR A 44 -4.72 4.53 2.93
C TYR A 44 -5.74 5.61 2.60
N LEU A 45 -6.31 5.59 1.39
CA LEU A 45 -7.38 6.51 1.01
C LEU A 45 -8.63 6.36 1.90
N LYS A 46 -8.96 5.13 2.29
CA LYS A 46 -10.04 4.86 3.23
C LYS A 46 -9.72 5.44 4.61
N TRP A 47 -8.52 5.18 5.14
CA TRP A 47 -8.06 5.74 6.42
C TRP A 47 -8.09 7.27 6.43
N PHE A 48 -7.52 7.89 5.40
CA PHE A 48 -7.42 9.36 5.33
C PHE A 48 -8.78 10.02 5.22
N LYS A 49 -9.71 9.40 4.47
CA LYS A 49 -11.09 9.87 4.40
C LYS A 49 -11.80 9.75 5.76
N SER A 50 -11.69 8.61 6.43
CA SER A 50 -12.30 8.39 7.75
C SER A 50 -11.68 9.31 8.80
N TYR A 51 -10.35 9.44 8.80
CA TYR A 51 -9.61 10.31 9.72
C TYR A 51 -9.98 11.79 9.54
N SER A 52 -9.94 12.33 8.32
CA SER A 52 -10.30 13.73 8.04
C SER A 52 -11.78 14.01 8.34
N GLY A 53 -12.67 13.02 8.17
CA GLY A 53 -14.08 13.14 8.55
C GLY A 53 -14.27 13.30 10.07
N ALA A 54 -13.46 12.62 10.88
CA ALA A 54 -13.47 12.74 12.33
C ALA A 54 -12.66 13.96 12.86
N HIS A 55 -11.72 14.48 12.04
CA HIS A 55 -10.84 15.60 12.38
C HIS A 55 -10.89 16.66 11.27
N PRO A 56 -11.96 17.50 11.20
CA PRO A 56 -12.19 18.42 10.09
C PRO A 56 -11.09 19.48 9.89
N ASN A 57 -10.27 19.72 10.91
CA ASN A 57 -9.10 20.60 10.85
C ASN A 57 -7.88 19.94 10.20
N VAL A 58 -7.92 18.61 9.90
CA VAL A 58 -6.80 17.90 9.24
C VAL A 58 -7.29 17.29 7.93
N GLN A 59 -6.73 17.79 6.83
CA GLN A 59 -6.94 17.23 5.50
C GLN A 59 -5.73 16.39 5.10
N VAL A 60 -5.95 15.17 4.60
CA VAL A 60 -4.88 14.28 4.14
C VAL A 60 -5.14 13.91 2.69
N ASP A 61 -4.21 14.27 1.80
CA ASP A 61 -4.23 13.93 0.38
C ASP A 61 -3.13 12.90 0.07
N TYR A 62 -3.43 11.91 -0.76
CA TYR A 62 -2.48 10.88 -1.16
C TYR A 62 -2.54 10.62 -2.67
N GLN A 63 -1.37 10.58 -3.30
CA GLN A 63 -1.21 10.30 -4.72
C GLN A 63 -0.56 8.93 -4.95
N SER A 64 -1.30 8.01 -5.59
CA SER A 64 -0.82 6.70 -6.02
C SER A 64 0.03 6.86 -7.28
N VAL A 65 1.35 7.01 -7.13
CA VAL A 65 2.30 7.28 -8.24
C VAL A 65 3.40 6.23 -8.39
N GLY A 66 3.39 5.21 -7.53
CA GLY A 66 4.43 4.19 -7.41
C GLY A 66 5.49 4.53 -6.36
N SER A 67 6.07 3.49 -5.76
CA SER A 67 7.01 3.59 -4.64
C SER A 67 8.20 4.50 -4.95
N GLY A 68 8.86 4.31 -6.10
CA GLY A 68 10.04 5.11 -6.44
C GLY A 68 9.74 6.58 -6.63
N SER A 69 8.59 6.93 -7.25
CA SER A 69 8.17 8.33 -7.39
C SER A 69 7.82 8.94 -6.02
N GLY A 70 7.18 8.16 -5.13
CA GLY A 70 6.89 8.59 -3.76
C GLY A 70 8.15 8.89 -2.96
N VAL A 71 9.12 7.97 -2.95
CA VAL A 71 10.42 8.17 -2.29
C VAL A 71 11.14 9.39 -2.84
N LYS A 72 11.14 9.58 -4.18
CA LYS A 72 11.74 10.77 -4.80
C LYS A 72 11.06 12.06 -4.31
N SER A 73 9.72 12.13 -4.36
CA SER A 73 8.96 13.30 -3.90
C SER A 73 9.22 13.60 -2.42
N PHE A 74 9.37 12.57 -1.58
CA PHE A 74 9.72 12.70 -0.18
C PHE A 74 11.13 13.27 0.03
N MET A 75 12.13 12.74 -0.69
CA MET A 75 13.52 13.26 -0.64
C MET A 75 13.61 14.70 -1.14
N ASP A 76 12.83 15.05 -2.16
CA ASP A 76 12.72 16.41 -2.72
C ASP A 76 11.86 17.35 -1.84
N ARG A 77 11.31 16.87 -0.71
CA ARG A 77 10.41 17.58 0.23
C ARG A 77 9.17 18.19 -0.44
N THR A 78 8.68 17.58 -1.53
CA THR A 78 7.44 18.03 -2.21
C THR A 78 6.19 17.42 -1.61
N VAL A 79 6.34 16.42 -0.73
CA VAL A 79 5.28 15.80 0.07
C VAL A 79 5.70 15.70 1.54
N ASP A 80 4.74 15.60 2.45
CA ASP A 80 4.98 15.49 3.88
C ASP A 80 5.35 14.07 4.30
N PHE A 81 4.84 13.07 3.58
CA PHE A 81 5.16 11.65 3.79
C PHE A 81 5.12 10.88 2.47
N ALA A 82 5.78 9.75 2.44
CA ALA A 82 5.65 8.83 1.32
C ALA A 82 5.14 7.45 1.74
N ALA A 83 4.84 6.61 0.75
CA ALA A 83 4.60 5.19 0.97
C ALA A 83 5.37 4.33 -0.04
N SER A 84 5.89 3.20 0.43
CA SER A 84 6.66 2.28 -0.40
C SER A 84 6.58 0.85 0.11
N ASP A 85 6.48 -0.11 -0.81
CA ASP A 85 6.60 -1.55 -0.52
C ASP A 85 8.05 -2.03 -0.74
N ALA A 86 8.93 -1.14 -1.22
CA ALA A 86 10.37 -1.32 -1.22
C ALA A 86 10.97 -0.31 -0.23
N ALA A 87 11.60 -0.78 0.84
CA ALA A 87 12.24 0.12 1.79
C ALA A 87 13.28 1.00 1.08
N MET A 88 13.44 2.23 1.56
CA MET A 88 14.51 3.12 1.12
C MET A 88 15.87 2.44 1.33
N LYS A 89 16.76 2.63 0.39
CA LYS A 89 18.13 2.15 0.52
C LYS A 89 18.91 2.96 1.54
N PRO A 90 19.91 2.38 2.22
CA PRO A 90 20.72 3.13 3.19
C PRO A 90 21.30 4.44 2.65
N GLU A 91 21.75 4.44 1.39
CA GLU A 91 22.28 5.64 0.72
C GLU A 91 21.22 6.72 0.41
N GLU A 92 19.95 6.33 0.27
CA GLU A 92 18.83 7.28 0.15
C GLU A 92 18.47 7.85 1.51
N MET A 93 18.38 6.98 2.54
CA MET A 93 18.10 7.40 3.92
C MET A 93 19.16 8.38 4.45
N ALA A 94 20.43 8.14 4.14
CA ALA A 94 21.53 9.01 4.54
C ALA A 94 21.48 10.42 3.95
N LYS A 95 20.74 10.63 2.86
CA LYS A 95 20.55 11.93 2.20
C LYS A 95 19.37 12.72 2.78
N VAL A 96 18.58 12.15 3.68
CA VAL A 96 17.42 12.83 4.26
C VAL A 96 17.86 13.62 5.48
N ASP A 97 17.92 14.93 5.34
CA ASP A 97 18.27 15.86 6.43
C ASP A 97 17.34 15.67 7.63
N GLY A 98 17.93 15.58 8.82
CA GLY A 98 17.19 15.34 10.07
C GLY A 98 16.76 13.88 10.28
N GLY A 99 17.05 13.00 9.30
CA GLY A 99 16.78 11.57 9.36
C GLY A 99 15.37 11.18 8.90
N VAL A 100 15.21 9.89 8.64
CA VAL A 100 13.99 9.29 8.13
C VAL A 100 13.51 8.16 9.05
N GLN A 101 12.19 8.00 9.13
CA GLN A 101 11.55 6.90 9.83
C GLN A 101 10.64 6.14 8.86
N LEU A 102 10.92 4.85 8.67
CA LEU A 102 10.05 3.92 7.95
C LEU A 102 9.19 3.19 8.96
N LEU A 103 7.87 3.24 8.78
CA LEU A 103 6.90 2.60 9.64
C LEU A 103 6.06 1.61 8.83
N PRO A 104 6.13 0.29 9.10
CA PRO A 104 5.19 -0.65 8.49
C PRO A 104 3.80 -0.36 9.03
N MET A 105 2.86 -0.02 8.14
CA MET A 105 1.51 0.37 8.56
C MET A 105 0.47 -0.72 8.32
N THR A 106 0.74 -1.61 7.40
CA THR A 106 -0.07 -2.80 7.10
C THR A 106 0.77 -3.82 6.35
N ALA A 107 0.19 -4.97 6.11
CA ALA A 107 0.77 -6.00 5.26
C ALA A 107 -0.26 -6.49 4.24
N GLY A 108 0.19 -7.22 3.23
CA GLY A 108 -0.69 -7.76 2.21
C GLY A 108 -0.05 -8.82 1.35
N LYS A 109 -0.81 -9.28 0.35
CA LYS A 109 -0.45 -10.34 -0.57
C LYS A 109 -0.31 -9.80 -1.99
N ILE A 110 0.68 -10.30 -2.71
CA ILE A 110 0.77 -10.11 -4.17
C ILE A 110 0.23 -11.37 -4.82
N VAL A 111 -0.81 -11.21 -5.63
CA VAL A 111 -1.47 -12.31 -6.31
C VAL A 111 -1.14 -12.32 -7.79
N LEU A 112 -1.12 -13.50 -8.40
CA LEU A 112 -1.12 -13.66 -9.83
C LEU A 112 -2.57 -13.74 -10.29
N ALA A 113 -3.11 -12.59 -10.70
CA ALA A 113 -4.45 -12.49 -11.24
C ALA A 113 -4.43 -12.72 -12.75
N HIS A 114 -5.49 -13.32 -13.27
CA HIS A 114 -5.56 -13.68 -14.70
C HIS A 114 -6.97 -13.49 -15.29
N SER A 115 -7.05 -13.47 -16.62
CA SER A 115 -8.31 -13.27 -17.33
C SER A 115 -9.00 -14.57 -17.78
N LEU A 116 -8.48 -15.75 -17.40
CA LEU A 116 -9.06 -17.06 -17.73
C LEU A 116 -10.27 -17.35 -16.82
N LYS A 117 -11.44 -16.82 -17.17
CA LYS A 117 -12.68 -16.98 -16.37
C LYS A 117 -13.14 -18.43 -16.23
N GLU A 118 -12.85 -19.25 -17.26
CA GLU A 118 -13.22 -20.69 -17.31
C GLU A 118 -12.31 -21.57 -16.43
N VAL A 119 -11.21 -21.01 -15.90
CA VAL A 119 -10.24 -21.71 -15.05
C VAL A 119 -10.02 -20.94 -13.74
N PRO A 120 -11.06 -20.72 -12.92
CA PRO A 120 -10.96 -19.85 -11.75
C PRO A 120 -10.03 -20.41 -10.66
N ASN A 121 -9.80 -21.72 -10.64
CA ASN A 121 -8.98 -22.43 -9.64
C ASN A 121 -7.60 -22.79 -10.19
N LEU A 122 -7.01 -21.96 -11.05
CA LEU A 122 -5.70 -22.19 -11.64
C LEU A 122 -4.64 -22.41 -10.56
N LYS A 123 -3.84 -23.46 -10.72
CA LYS A 123 -2.66 -23.75 -9.88
C LYS A 123 -1.40 -23.48 -10.69
N LEU A 124 -0.46 -22.72 -10.09
CA LEU A 124 0.84 -22.46 -10.72
C LEU A 124 1.95 -22.96 -9.82
N SER A 125 2.75 -23.92 -10.31
CA SER A 125 3.96 -24.35 -9.63
C SER A 125 5.02 -23.25 -9.64
N ARG A 126 6.01 -23.33 -8.75
CA ARG A 126 7.16 -22.40 -8.70
C ARG A 126 7.86 -22.30 -10.06
N GLU A 127 8.04 -23.43 -10.73
CA GLU A 127 8.57 -23.49 -12.08
C GLU A 127 7.67 -22.76 -13.09
N ALA A 128 6.34 -22.97 -13.02
CA ALA A 128 5.41 -22.39 -13.96
C ALA A 128 5.38 -20.87 -13.88
N TYR A 129 5.19 -20.28 -12.68
CA TYR A 129 5.10 -18.82 -12.61
C TYR A 129 6.45 -18.12 -12.83
N VAL A 130 7.59 -18.71 -12.44
CA VAL A 130 8.91 -18.23 -12.84
C VAL A 130 9.05 -18.27 -14.36
N GLY A 131 8.68 -19.41 -15.00
CA GLY A 131 8.76 -19.60 -16.45
C GLY A 131 7.91 -18.59 -17.24
N ILE A 132 6.69 -18.29 -16.76
CA ILE A 132 5.82 -17.28 -17.38
C ILE A 132 6.49 -15.89 -17.36
N PHE A 133 6.95 -15.43 -16.22
CA PHE A 133 7.55 -14.08 -16.11
C PHE A 133 8.99 -13.99 -16.62
N SER A 134 9.65 -15.13 -16.90
CA SER A 134 10.92 -15.22 -17.63
C SER A 134 10.74 -15.33 -19.14
N GLY A 135 9.49 -15.49 -19.65
CA GLY A 135 9.21 -15.69 -21.07
C GLY A 135 9.53 -17.08 -21.60
N LYS A 136 9.79 -18.06 -20.73
CA LYS A 136 10.04 -19.46 -21.10
C LYS A 136 8.75 -20.24 -21.34
N ILE A 137 7.72 -19.94 -20.58
CA ILE A 137 6.37 -20.49 -20.72
C ILE A 137 5.50 -19.41 -21.37
N THR A 138 5.07 -19.66 -22.60
CA THR A 138 4.40 -18.65 -23.45
C THR A 138 2.97 -19.01 -23.80
N LYS A 139 2.51 -20.25 -23.48
CA LYS A 139 1.15 -20.72 -23.73
C LYS A 139 0.50 -21.27 -22.46
N TRP A 140 -0.81 -21.10 -22.36
CA TRP A 140 -1.58 -21.58 -21.22
C TRP A 140 -1.63 -23.10 -21.09
N ASN A 141 -1.63 -23.83 -22.21
CA ASN A 141 -1.60 -25.30 -22.24
C ASN A 141 -0.20 -25.91 -22.15
N ASP A 142 0.81 -25.12 -21.75
CA ASP A 142 2.16 -25.65 -21.52
C ASP A 142 2.12 -26.82 -20.52
N PRO A 143 2.89 -27.90 -20.75
CA PRO A 143 2.94 -29.04 -19.85
C PRO A 143 3.26 -28.73 -18.40
N ALA A 144 4.06 -27.69 -18.12
CA ALA A 144 4.38 -27.27 -16.77
C ALA A 144 3.16 -26.67 -16.03
N ILE A 145 2.17 -26.15 -16.77
CA ILE A 145 0.91 -25.66 -16.20
C ILE A 145 -0.11 -26.81 -16.19
N ALA A 146 -0.24 -27.54 -17.29
CA ALA A 146 -1.26 -28.58 -17.47
C ALA A 146 -1.18 -29.70 -16.43
N LYS A 147 0.02 -30.15 -16.06
CA LYS A 147 0.24 -31.21 -15.08
C LYS A 147 -0.35 -30.90 -13.69
N GLU A 148 -0.42 -29.65 -13.29
CA GLU A 148 -0.99 -29.21 -12.01
C GLU A 148 -2.49 -28.88 -12.09
N ASN A 149 -3.05 -28.91 -13.32
CA ASN A 149 -4.43 -28.56 -13.63
C ASN A 149 -5.08 -29.61 -14.55
N PRO A 150 -5.05 -30.91 -14.19
CA PRO A 150 -5.48 -32.00 -15.10
C PRO A 150 -6.94 -31.91 -15.53
N ASP A 151 -7.80 -31.35 -14.69
CA ASP A 151 -9.23 -31.21 -14.94
C ASP A 151 -9.60 -29.86 -15.61
N ALA A 152 -8.63 -28.97 -15.78
CA ALA A 152 -8.87 -27.65 -16.36
C ALA A 152 -8.75 -27.70 -17.91
N LYS A 153 -9.69 -27.03 -18.58
CA LYS A 153 -9.60 -26.82 -20.03
C LYS A 153 -8.70 -25.62 -20.34
N LEU A 154 -7.39 -25.82 -20.25
CA LEU A 154 -6.42 -24.80 -20.58
C LEU A 154 -6.43 -24.51 -22.08
N PRO A 155 -6.58 -23.23 -22.52
CA PRO A 155 -6.63 -22.92 -23.95
C PRO A 155 -5.25 -23.06 -24.61
N ASP A 156 -5.22 -23.52 -25.87
CA ASP A 156 -4.02 -23.36 -26.71
C ASP A 156 -3.91 -21.92 -27.22
N ALA A 157 -3.52 -21.05 -26.31
CA ALA A 157 -3.45 -19.60 -26.53
C ALA A 157 -2.20 -19.00 -25.86
N PRO A 158 -1.65 -17.91 -26.40
CA PRO A 158 -0.54 -17.23 -25.77
C PRO A 158 -0.90 -16.65 -24.40
N ILE A 159 0.09 -16.61 -23.50
CA ILE A 159 0.01 -15.92 -22.23
C ILE A 159 0.39 -14.45 -22.44
N ASN A 160 -0.56 -13.54 -22.24
CA ASN A 160 -0.33 -12.12 -22.30
C ASN A 160 0.12 -11.62 -20.92
N VAL A 161 1.43 -11.55 -20.69
CA VAL A 161 1.99 -11.10 -19.41
C VAL A 161 1.83 -9.58 -19.28
N ILE A 162 1.32 -9.12 -18.13
CA ILE A 162 1.21 -7.69 -17.82
C ILE A 162 2.14 -7.36 -16.65
N VAL A 163 3.01 -6.36 -16.85
CA VAL A 163 4.02 -5.93 -15.88
C VAL A 163 3.93 -4.43 -15.59
N ARG A 164 4.58 -3.98 -14.51
CA ARG A 164 4.57 -2.57 -14.11
C ARG A 164 5.44 -1.69 -15.00
N ALA A 165 4.90 -0.52 -15.35
CA ALA A 165 5.59 0.53 -16.12
C ALA A 165 6.36 1.52 -15.23
N ASP A 166 5.97 1.64 -13.96
CA ASP A 166 6.51 2.58 -12.98
C ASP A 166 7.54 1.90 -12.05
N SER A 167 8.30 2.70 -11.30
CA SER A 167 9.17 2.20 -10.22
C SER A 167 8.31 1.72 -9.06
N SER A 168 8.06 0.41 -9.02
CA SER A 168 7.03 -0.24 -8.22
C SER A 168 7.59 -1.05 -7.05
N GLY A 169 7.09 -0.79 -5.85
CA GLY A 169 7.37 -1.65 -4.69
C GLY A 169 6.78 -3.04 -4.84
N THR A 170 5.57 -3.16 -5.43
CA THR A 170 4.96 -4.45 -5.75
C THR A 170 5.87 -5.28 -6.67
N THR A 171 6.47 -4.64 -7.70
CA THR A 171 7.47 -5.27 -8.56
C THR A 171 8.71 -5.70 -7.79
N PHE A 172 9.21 -4.85 -6.87
CA PHE A 172 10.36 -5.18 -6.04
C PHE A 172 10.12 -6.45 -5.21
N VAL A 173 9.00 -6.54 -4.52
CA VAL A 173 8.63 -7.71 -3.71
C VAL A 173 8.45 -8.95 -4.59
N PHE A 174 7.77 -8.82 -5.71
CA PHE A 174 7.56 -9.92 -6.65
C PHE A 174 8.89 -10.44 -7.21
N THR A 175 9.76 -9.55 -7.69
CA THR A 175 11.08 -9.96 -8.20
C THR A 175 11.99 -10.50 -7.11
N LYS A 176 11.85 -10.02 -5.86
CA LYS A 176 12.58 -10.56 -4.70
C LYS A 176 12.16 -12.00 -4.42
N HIS A 177 10.86 -12.30 -4.49
CA HIS A 177 10.35 -13.67 -4.39
C HIS A 177 10.87 -14.56 -5.53
N LEU A 178 10.70 -14.12 -6.80
CA LEU A 178 11.16 -14.91 -7.95
C LEU A 178 12.67 -15.17 -7.91
N SER A 179 13.46 -14.19 -7.48
CA SER A 179 14.92 -14.33 -7.31
C SER A 179 15.30 -15.28 -6.17
N ALA A 180 14.52 -15.33 -5.11
CA ALA A 180 14.74 -16.25 -4.01
C ALA A 180 14.50 -17.71 -4.41
N ILE A 181 13.57 -17.97 -5.34
CA ILE A 181 13.18 -19.32 -5.75
C ILE A 181 13.82 -19.78 -7.06
N SER A 182 14.46 -18.89 -7.81
CA SER A 182 15.12 -19.20 -9.09
C SER A 182 16.44 -18.45 -9.22
N LYS A 183 17.56 -19.21 -9.22
CA LYS A 183 18.89 -18.65 -9.46
C LYS A 183 19.03 -18.03 -10.83
N GLU A 184 18.37 -18.60 -11.83
CA GLU A 184 18.39 -18.08 -13.19
C GLU A 184 17.65 -16.75 -13.27
N PHE A 185 16.43 -16.64 -12.71
CA PHE A 185 15.71 -15.37 -12.62
C PHE A 185 16.52 -14.30 -11.88
N ALA A 186 17.17 -14.68 -10.77
CA ALA A 186 18.03 -13.79 -10.01
C ALA A 186 19.20 -13.23 -10.85
N LYS A 187 19.78 -14.04 -11.73
CA LYS A 187 20.86 -13.64 -12.63
C LYS A 187 20.38 -12.77 -13.80
N ASP A 188 19.28 -13.16 -14.44
CA ASP A 188 18.85 -12.58 -15.71
C ASP A 188 17.98 -11.33 -15.55
N VAL A 189 17.18 -11.26 -14.49
CA VAL A 189 16.24 -10.16 -14.19
C VAL A 189 16.61 -9.46 -12.88
N GLY A 190 16.84 -10.24 -11.82
CA GLY A 190 17.21 -9.77 -10.50
C GLY A 190 16.09 -9.04 -9.75
N VAL A 191 16.46 -8.54 -8.55
CA VAL A 191 15.54 -7.80 -7.66
C VAL A 191 15.58 -6.31 -8.00
N ASN A 192 14.45 -5.75 -8.45
CA ASN A 192 14.39 -4.34 -8.81
C ASN A 192 12.95 -3.80 -8.74
N THR A 193 12.79 -2.50 -8.52
CA THR A 193 11.50 -1.79 -8.64
C THR A 193 11.07 -1.57 -10.08
N MET A 194 12.03 -1.58 -11.01
CA MET A 194 11.83 -1.41 -12.46
C MET A 194 12.84 -2.28 -13.22
N PRO A 195 12.67 -3.62 -13.20
CA PRO A 195 13.57 -4.52 -13.88
C PRO A 195 13.43 -4.42 -15.41
N ASN A 196 14.43 -4.90 -16.09
CA ASN A 196 14.32 -5.12 -17.55
C ASN A 196 13.57 -6.45 -17.78
N TRP A 197 12.25 -6.39 -17.84
CA TRP A 197 11.43 -7.57 -18.08
C TRP A 197 11.68 -8.17 -19.47
N PRO A 198 11.92 -9.49 -19.57
CA PRO A 198 12.09 -10.14 -20.86
C PRO A 198 10.78 -10.24 -21.66
N VAL A 199 9.64 -10.17 -20.98
CA VAL A 199 8.29 -10.25 -21.57
C VAL A 199 7.35 -9.29 -20.87
N GLY A 200 6.22 -9.01 -21.48
CA GLY A 200 5.08 -8.35 -20.87
C GLY A 200 4.79 -6.95 -21.41
N THR A 201 3.50 -6.65 -21.44
CA THR A 201 2.99 -5.29 -21.69
C THR A 201 3.02 -4.48 -20.42
N LYS A 202 3.46 -3.23 -20.50
CA LYS A 202 3.68 -2.35 -19.34
C LYS A 202 2.43 -1.56 -19.00
N SER A 203 2.00 -1.58 -17.72
CA SER A 203 0.87 -0.81 -17.18
C SER A 203 1.24 -0.12 -15.87
N LYS A 204 0.76 1.10 -15.65
CA LYS A 204 1.10 1.92 -14.48
C LYS A 204 0.23 1.58 -13.27
N GLY A 205 0.85 1.37 -12.13
CA GLY A 205 0.17 1.11 -10.85
C GLY A 205 -0.51 -0.27 -10.78
N ASN A 206 -1.01 -0.65 -9.61
CA ASN A 206 -1.89 -1.81 -9.48
C ASN A 206 -3.20 -1.59 -10.26
N GLU A 207 -3.69 -0.36 -10.30
CA GLU A 207 -4.87 0.08 -11.05
C GLU A 207 -4.74 -0.24 -12.55
N GLY A 208 -3.61 0.13 -13.15
CA GLY A 208 -3.35 -0.08 -14.59
C GLY A 208 -3.19 -1.56 -14.93
N ILE A 209 -2.50 -2.35 -14.08
CA ILE A 209 -2.45 -3.82 -14.27
C ILE A 209 -3.85 -4.41 -14.21
N THR A 210 -4.66 -4.02 -13.21
CA THR A 210 -6.04 -4.49 -13.05
C THR A 210 -6.89 -4.18 -14.29
N ALA A 211 -6.83 -2.96 -14.79
CA ALA A 211 -7.55 -2.55 -16.01
C ALA A 211 -7.11 -3.36 -17.23
N SER A 212 -5.80 -3.61 -17.37
CA SER A 212 -5.27 -4.43 -18.48
C SER A 212 -5.72 -5.88 -18.39
N LEU A 213 -5.77 -6.47 -17.18
CA LEU A 213 -6.27 -7.84 -16.98
C LEU A 213 -7.74 -7.99 -17.35
N LEU A 214 -8.56 -6.97 -17.09
CA LEU A 214 -9.98 -6.95 -17.43
C LEU A 214 -10.24 -6.87 -18.94
N THR A 215 -9.32 -6.26 -19.69
CA THR A 215 -9.51 -5.95 -21.12
C THR A 215 -8.69 -6.82 -22.06
N THR A 216 -7.68 -7.57 -21.55
CA THR A 216 -6.79 -8.39 -22.38
C THR A 216 -7.08 -9.88 -22.16
N PRO A 217 -7.69 -10.59 -23.13
CA PRO A 217 -7.91 -12.02 -23.03
C PRO A 217 -6.60 -12.79 -22.88
N GLY A 218 -6.61 -13.88 -22.10
CA GLY A 218 -5.44 -14.72 -21.86
C GLY A 218 -4.32 -14.01 -21.11
N SER A 219 -4.63 -12.95 -20.36
CA SER A 219 -3.63 -12.20 -19.60
C SER A 219 -3.39 -12.73 -18.19
N ILE A 220 -2.19 -12.47 -17.67
CA ILE A 220 -1.77 -12.68 -16.29
C ILE A 220 -0.90 -11.51 -15.83
N GLY A 221 -1.06 -11.09 -14.58
CA GLY A 221 -0.24 -10.03 -13.98
C GLY A 221 -0.17 -10.18 -12.47
N TYR A 222 0.80 -9.51 -11.86
CA TYR A 222 0.97 -9.47 -10.41
C TYR A 222 0.42 -8.15 -9.86
N ILE A 223 -0.50 -8.24 -8.89
CA ILE A 223 -1.15 -7.11 -8.24
C ILE A 223 -1.36 -7.37 -6.76
N GLU A 224 -1.62 -6.32 -5.99
CA GLU A 224 -2.09 -6.48 -4.62
C GLU A 224 -3.50 -7.11 -4.63
N TYR A 225 -3.76 -7.98 -3.65
CA TYR A 225 -4.96 -8.82 -3.55
C TYR A 225 -6.28 -8.03 -3.59
N GLY A 226 -6.37 -6.88 -2.91
CA GLY A 226 -7.59 -6.08 -2.83
C GLY A 226 -8.06 -5.59 -4.21
N TYR A 227 -7.13 -5.30 -5.11
CA TYR A 227 -7.44 -4.93 -6.50
C TYR A 227 -8.08 -6.09 -7.27
N ALA A 228 -7.54 -7.32 -7.14
CA ALA A 228 -8.12 -8.49 -7.78
C ALA A 228 -9.49 -8.81 -7.19
N LYS A 229 -9.62 -8.79 -5.85
CA LYS A 229 -10.86 -9.04 -5.11
C LYS A 229 -11.97 -8.08 -5.51
N SER A 230 -11.68 -6.77 -5.56
CA SER A 230 -12.68 -5.74 -5.89
C SER A 230 -13.27 -5.86 -7.30
N GLN A 231 -12.53 -6.46 -8.22
CA GLN A 231 -12.92 -6.66 -9.61
C GLN A 231 -13.32 -8.11 -9.93
N ASN A 232 -13.39 -8.99 -8.92
CA ASN A 232 -13.66 -10.42 -9.08
C ASN A 232 -12.74 -11.09 -10.12
N LEU A 233 -11.48 -10.67 -10.21
CA LEU A 233 -10.50 -11.33 -11.06
C LEU A 233 -10.12 -12.68 -10.47
N PRO A 234 -10.06 -13.76 -11.28
CA PRO A 234 -9.51 -15.03 -10.84
C PRO A 234 -8.05 -14.87 -10.40
N MET A 235 -7.67 -15.58 -9.33
CA MET A 235 -6.34 -15.55 -8.75
C MET A 235 -5.80 -16.97 -8.65
N ALA A 236 -4.60 -17.21 -9.16
CA ALA A 236 -3.98 -18.54 -9.10
C ALA A 236 -3.61 -18.92 -7.65
N ALA A 237 -3.83 -20.19 -7.30
CA ALA A 237 -3.19 -20.80 -6.15
C ALA A 237 -1.71 -21.05 -6.49
N LEU A 238 -0.80 -20.57 -5.66
CA LEU A 238 0.64 -20.63 -5.91
C LEU A 238 1.30 -21.73 -5.07
N GLN A 239 2.22 -22.47 -5.68
CA GLN A 239 3.02 -23.45 -4.97
C GLN A 239 4.00 -22.73 -4.03
N ASN A 240 3.92 -23.06 -2.74
CA ASN A 240 4.79 -22.49 -1.72
C ASN A 240 6.08 -23.31 -1.53
N ARG A 241 6.93 -22.90 -0.56
CA ARG A 241 8.19 -23.57 -0.26
C ARG A 241 8.03 -25.04 0.19
N ALA A 242 6.90 -25.34 0.85
CA ALA A 242 6.59 -26.72 1.28
C ALA A 242 6.03 -27.61 0.15
N GLY A 243 5.83 -27.07 -1.07
CA GLY A 243 5.29 -27.79 -2.22
C GLY A 243 3.76 -27.76 -2.33
N ASN A 244 3.06 -27.10 -1.41
CA ASN A 244 1.60 -27.02 -1.40
C ASN A 244 1.12 -25.85 -2.27
N PHE A 245 -0.03 -26.06 -2.96
CA PHE A 245 -0.73 -24.98 -3.65
C PHE A 245 -1.62 -24.23 -2.67
N VAL A 246 -1.32 -22.96 -2.45
CA VAL A 246 -1.97 -22.11 -1.44
C VAL A 246 -2.72 -20.98 -2.12
N ALA A 247 -4.01 -20.87 -1.83
CA ALA A 247 -4.84 -19.74 -2.26
C ALA A 247 -4.52 -18.48 -1.41
N PRO A 248 -4.72 -17.26 -1.96
CA PRO A 248 -4.36 -16.01 -1.28
C PRO A 248 -5.38 -15.61 -0.18
N THR A 249 -5.61 -16.48 0.81
CA THR A 249 -6.49 -16.16 1.94
C THR A 249 -5.80 -15.25 2.96
N ILE A 250 -6.56 -14.69 3.90
CA ILE A 250 -6.02 -13.89 5.01
C ILE A 250 -5.17 -14.78 5.91
N GLU A 251 -5.65 -15.96 6.25
CA GLU A 251 -4.99 -16.94 7.13
C GLU A 251 -3.64 -17.39 6.54
N ALA A 252 -3.61 -17.64 5.21
CA ALA A 252 -2.38 -18.03 4.53
C ALA A 252 -1.33 -16.89 4.52
N ALA A 253 -1.77 -15.65 4.41
CA ALA A 253 -0.88 -14.50 4.50
C ALA A 253 -0.40 -14.27 5.95
N GLN A 254 -1.28 -14.43 6.94
CA GLN A 254 -0.91 -14.36 8.36
C GLN A 254 0.12 -15.44 8.72
N ALA A 255 -0.07 -16.68 8.24
CA ALA A 255 0.88 -17.77 8.41
C ALA A 255 2.25 -17.43 7.81
N ALA A 256 2.29 -16.81 6.64
CA ALA A 256 3.53 -16.36 6.01
C ALA A 256 4.21 -15.23 6.79
N LEU A 257 3.46 -14.21 7.20
CA LEU A 257 3.98 -13.05 7.93
C LEU A 257 4.42 -13.38 9.35
N ALA A 258 3.85 -14.42 9.97
CA ALA A 258 4.25 -14.89 11.29
C ALA A 258 5.70 -15.42 11.33
N THR A 259 6.28 -15.75 10.16
CA THR A 259 7.70 -16.17 10.05
C THR A 259 8.67 -14.99 10.03
N ALA A 260 8.16 -13.74 9.96
CA ALA A 260 9.00 -12.56 9.87
C ALA A 260 9.51 -12.12 11.23
N GLU A 261 10.82 -11.98 11.35
CA GLU A 261 11.44 -11.24 12.45
C GLU A 261 11.44 -9.75 12.12
N ILE A 262 10.86 -8.93 13.00
CA ILE A 262 10.83 -7.47 12.83
C ILE A 262 12.05 -6.86 13.55
N PRO A 263 13.06 -6.40 12.81
CA PRO A 263 14.27 -5.82 13.37
C PRO A 263 14.01 -4.42 13.96
N PRO A 264 14.99 -3.81 14.67
CA PRO A 264 14.82 -2.49 15.28
C PRO A 264 14.54 -1.35 14.28
N ASP A 265 15.01 -1.47 13.03
CA ASP A 265 14.73 -0.52 11.95
C ASP A 265 13.37 -0.72 11.28
N LEU A 266 12.61 -1.74 11.72
CA LEU A 266 11.28 -2.09 11.23
C LEU A 266 11.22 -2.51 9.74
N ILE A 267 12.36 -2.87 9.13
CA ILE A 267 12.44 -3.28 7.73
C ILE A 267 12.58 -4.81 7.66
N ALA A 268 11.44 -5.49 7.51
CA ALA A 268 11.39 -6.94 7.43
C ALA A 268 10.98 -7.43 6.03
N TRP A 269 11.60 -8.52 5.60
CA TRP A 269 11.34 -9.15 4.30
C TRP A 269 10.98 -10.60 4.45
N VAL A 270 10.01 -11.07 3.67
CA VAL A 270 9.55 -12.47 3.67
C VAL A 270 9.56 -12.98 2.22
N PRO A 271 10.73 -13.17 1.60
CA PRO A 271 10.83 -13.46 0.17
C PRO A 271 10.33 -14.85 -0.23
N ASP A 272 10.41 -15.84 0.66
CA ASP A 272 9.97 -17.21 0.42
C ASP A 272 9.63 -17.86 1.78
N PRO A 273 8.44 -17.53 2.36
CA PRO A 273 8.08 -17.93 3.71
C PRO A 273 8.02 -19.45 3.89
N GLU A 274 8.41 -19.88 5.07
CA GLU A 274 8.26 -21.27 5.49
C GLU A 274 6.82 -21.55 5.95
N GLY A 275 6.43 -22.82 5.96
CA GLY A 275 5.12 -23.28 6.42
C GLY A 275 4.27 -23.85 5.30
N LYS A 276 3.57 -24.95 5.64
CA LYS A 276 2.75 -25.70 4.66
C LYS A 276 1.54 -24.90 4.13
N ASP A 277 1.04 -23.95 4.93
CA ASP A 277 -0.14 -23.14 4.65
C ASP A 277 0.24 -21.68 4.32
N ALA A 278 1.54 -21.35 4.30
CA ALA A 278 2.02 -19.99 4.03
C ALA A 278 1.83 -19.61 2.56
N TYR A 279 1.19 -18.46 2.31
CA TYR A 279 1.10 -17.88 0.96
C TYR A 279 2.47 -17.35 0.52
N PRO A 280 2.95 -17.65 -0.72
CA PRO A 280 4.36 -17.42 -1.06
C PRO A 280 4.78 -15.96 -1.16
N ILE A 281 3.87 -15.04 -1.51
CA ILE A 281 4.24 -13.66 -1.84
C ILE A 281 3.48 -12.68 -0.96
N VAL A 282 4.10 -12.33 0.16
CA VAL A 282 3.58 -11.38 1.15
C VAL A 282 4.60 -10.28 1.42
N THR A 283 4.13 -9.14 1.90
CA THR A 283 5.01 -8.04 2.28
C THR A 283 4.34 -7.14 3.30
N PHE A 284 5.16 -6.49 4.12
CA PHE A 284 4.80 -5.24 4.78
C PHE A 284 4.87 -4.10 3.75
N THR A 285 4.16 -3.00 4.04
CA THR A 285 4.28 -1.75 3.30
C THR A 285 4.49 -0.61 4.29
N TRP A 286 5.40 0.28 3.97
CA TRP A 286 5.86 1.33 4.88
C TRP A 286 5.30 2.69 4.48
N MET A 287 4.84 3.46 5.47
CA MET A 287 4.86 4.91 5.37
C MET A 287 6.24 5.43 5.78
N ILE A 288 6.67 6.49 5.12
CA ILE A 288 8.00 7.08 5.25
C ILE A 288 7.84 8.52 5.71
N PHE A 289 8.47 8.87 6.83
CA PHE A 289 8.35 10.16 7.48
C PHE A 289 9.71 10.79 7.73
N HIS A 290 9.81 12.13 7.67
CA HIS A 290 10.94 12.83 8.25
C HIS A 290 10.90 12.68 9.78
N LYS A 291 12.04 12.50 10.43
CA LYS A 291 12.11 12.54 11.90
C LYS A 291 11.90 13.96 12.44
N LYS A 292 12.18 14.99 11.63
CA LYS A 292 12.01 16.40 11.99
C LYS A 292 11.21 17.14 10.93
N TYR A 293 10.19 17.84 11.36
CA TYR A 293 9.38 18.75 10.55
C TYR A 293 9.53 20.19 11.07
N ASP A 294 9.69 21.16 10.17
CA ASP A 294 9.75 22.57 10.53
C ASP A 294 8.40 23.04 11.09
N ASN A 295 7.30 22.52 10.55
CA ASN A 295 5.95 22.79 11.03
C ASN A 295 5.54 21.75 12.10
N LYS A 296 5.52 22.16 13.36
CA LYS A 296 5.14 21.31 14.50
C LYS A 296 3.68 20.84 14.46
N ALA A 297 2.78 21.63 13.85
CA ALA A 297 1.38 21.21 13.68
C ALA A 297 1.28 20.03 12.70
N LYS A 298 2.05 20.03 11.61
CA LYS A 298 2.16 18.87 10.71
C LYS A 298 2.73 17.65 11.41
N ALA A 299 3.81 17.78 12.18
CA ALA A 299 4.38 16.66 12.93
C ALA A 299 3.37 16.05 13.91
N LYS A 300 2.62 16.89 14.65
CA LYS A 300 1.55 16.46 15.56
C LYS A 300 0.45 15.72 14.80
N ALA A 301 -0.01 16.27 13.67
CA ALA A 301 -1.07 15.69 12.86
C ALA A 301 -0.65 14.34 12.23
N LEU A 302 0.62 14.23 11.77
CA LEU A 302 1.17 12.98 11.26
C LEU A 302 1.23 11.89 12.33
N ARG A 303 1.70 12.20 13.55
CA ARG A 303 1.67 11.22 14.65
C ARG A 303 0.26 10.74 14.98
N ALA A 304 -0.72 11.66 15.01
CA ALA A 304 -2.12 11.30 15.25
C ALA A 304 -2.68 10.43 14.11
N LEU A 305 -2.34 10.73 12.85
CA LEU A 305 -2.70 9.90 11.69
C LEU A 305 -2.06 8.50 11.76
N ILE A 306 -0.80 8.41 12.17
CA ILE A 306 -0.11 7.12 12.39
C ILE A 306 -0.84 6.32 13.48
N ASP A 307 -1.15 6.96 14.62
CA ASP A 307 -1.85 6.27 15.71
C ASP A 307 -3.23 5.77 15.27
N TYR A 308 -3.99 6.58 14.52
CA TYR A 308 -5.24 6.16 13.90
C TYR A 308 -5.04 4.93 13.00
N GLY A 309 -4.05 4.96 12.10
CA GLY A 309 -3.74 3.85 11.20
C GLY A 309 -3.35 2.57 11.94
N LEU A 310 -2.73 2.68 13.12
CA LEU A 310 -2.31 1.56 13.97
C LEU A 310 -3.40 1.08 14.95
N THR A 311 -4.53 1.76 15.02
CA THR A 311 -5.65 1.43 15.92
C THR A 311 -6.94 1.19 15.14
N ASP A 312 -7.76 2.21 14.95
CA ASP A 312 -9.04 2.08 14.24
C ASP A 312 -8.85 1.69 12.78
N GLY A 313 -7.80 2.20 12.14
CA GLY A 313 -7.46 1.86 10.77
C GLY A 313 -7.20 0.37 10.55
N GLN A 314 -6.57 -0.33 11.52
CA GLN A 314 -6.33 -1.78 11.40
C GLN A 314 -7.63 -2.58 11.27
N LYS A 315 -8.73 -2.13 11.88
CA LYS A 315 -10.05 -2.78 11.82
C LYS A 315 -10.64 -2.80 10.41
N GLU A 316 -10.21 -1.87 9.54
CA GLU A 316 -10.66 -1.78 8.15
C GLU A 316 -9.82 -2.64 7.19
N SER A 317 -8.67 -3.16 7.63
CA SER A 317 -7.69 -3.84 6.78
C SER A 317 -8.25 -5.10 6.11
N GLU A 318 -8.82 -6.04 6.86
CA GLU A 318 -9.29 -7.33 6.34
C GLU A 318 -10.42 -7.20 5.33
N ALA A 319 -11.34 -6.24 5.53
CA ALA A 319 -12.45 -5.99 4.61
C ALA A 319 -11.93 -5.61 3.20
N LEU A 320 -10.82 -4.88 3.14
CA LEU A 320 -10.15 -4.48 1.90
C LEU A 320 -9.11 -5.50 1.42
N GLY A 321 -8.89 -6.59 2.16
CA GLY A 321 -7.99 -7.68 1.77
C GLY A 321 -6.55 -7.56 2.27
N TYR A 322 -6.26 -6.55 3.10
CA TYR A 322 -4.97 -6.38 3.77
C TYR A 322 -4.89 -7.23 5.04
N VAL A 323 -3.68 -7.42 5.52
CA VAL A 323 -3.40 -8.17 6.75
C VAL A 323 -3.08 -7.16 7.86
N PRO A 324 -3.88 -7.14 8.94
CA PRO A 324 -3.60 -6.29 10.09
C PRO A 324 -2.24 -6.64 10.70
N LEU A 325 -1.55 -5.62 11.23
CA LEU A 325 -0.30 -5.84 11.93
C LEU A 325 -0.54 -6.57 13.25
N PRO A 326 0.29 -7.57 13.58
CA PRO A 326 0.25 -8.21 14.90
C PRO A 326 0.50 -7.19 16.04
N PRO A 327 -0.16 -7.35 17.22
CA PRO A 327 -0.01 -6.40 18.33
C PRO A 327 1.44 -6.09 18.75
N PRO A 328 2.39 -7.05 18.77
CA PRO A 328 3.79 -6.74 19.05
C PRO A 328 4.44 -5.82 18.02
N VAL A 329 4.04 -5.93 16.73
CA VAL A 329 4.53 -5.06 15.66
C VAL A 329 3.94 -3.67 15.83
N VAL A 330 2.63 -3.56 16.10
CA VAL A 330 1.96 -2.28 16.38
C VAL A 330 2.66 -1.53 17.51
N SER A 331 3.00 -2.22 18.60
CA SER A 331 3.72 -1.61 19.75
C SER A 331 5.09 -1.05 19.36
N LYS A 332 5.87 -1.80 18.56
CA LYS A 332 7.16 -1.33 18.04
C LYS A 332 7.01 -0.11 17.14
N VAL A 333 6.01 -0.12 16.25
CA VAL A 333 5.74 0.98 15.32
C VAL A 333 5.32 2.25 16.07
N LYS A 334 4.45 2.13 17.07
CA LYS A 334 4.05 3.25 17.94
C LYS A 334 5.27 3.87 18.64
N ALA A 335 6.14 3.06 19.24
CA ALA A 335 7.35 3.56 19.88
C ALA A 335 8.27 4.29 18.89
N ALA A 336 8.42 3.78 17.67
CA ALA A 336 9.21 4.45 16.63
C ALA A 336 8.57 5.76 16.14
N ALA A 337 7.24 5.86 16.10
CA ALA A 337 6.51 7.06 15.70
C ALA A 337 6.74 8.25 16.65
N GLU A 338 7.05 8.01 17.93
CA GLU A 338 7.39 9.05 18.90
C GLU A 338 8.65 9.87 18.51
N THR A 339 9.51 9.30 17.66
CA THR A 339 10.71 10.01 17.16
C THR A 339 10.41 11.09 16.14
N ILE A 340 9.18 11.18 15.63
CA ILE A 340 8.72 12.20 14.65
C ILE A 340 8.36 13.47 15.40
N SER A 341 9.03 14.60 15.12
CA SER A 341 8.92 15.84 15.88
C SER A 341 8.84 17.09 14.98
#